data_56d28417ff13af6353b8767a410ca8a4
#
_entry.id   56d28417ff13af6353b8767a410ca8a4
#
_cell.length_a   1.000
_cell.length_b   1.000
_cell.length_c   1.000
_cell.angle_alpha   90.00
_cell.angle_beta   90.00
_cell.angle_gamma   90.00
#
_symmetry.space_group_name_H-M   'P 1'
#
loop_
_entity.id
_entity.type
_entity.pdbx_description
1 polymer ?
#
loop_
_entity_poly.entity_id
_entity_poly.type
_entity_poly.pdbx_seq_one_letter_code
_entity_poly.pdbx_strand_id
1 'polypeptide(L)'
;AGMEHFRSLEGPCVFIGNHMSTLETFVLPSMIQPWKDVTFVVKESLLKYPFFGPVLGSREPIVVGRSNPREDLVAVLEGGEARLKQGRSVIVFPQSTRSSVFDPAHFNTIGVKLAKRAGVPVIPVALKTDAWGNGNLLKDFGPVDVKKTIHFEFGAPMRIEGTGKAEHQQITEFII
;
A
#
# COMPACT_ATOMS: atom_id res chain seq x y z
N ALA A 1 15.80 -0.49 2.95
CA ALA A 1 16.26 -1.38 4.02
C ALA A 1 15.16 -2.38 4.37
N GLY A 2 15.45 -3.47 5.14
CA GLY A 2 14.47 -4.38 5.70
C GLY A 2 13.83 -5.38 4.73
N MET A 3 14.29 -5.52 3.51
CA MET A 3 13.72 -6.46 2.53
C MET A 3 13.82 -7.93 2.98
N GLU A 4 14.77 -8.26 3.83
CA GLU A 4 14.94 -9.57 4.45
C GLU A 4 13.71 -10.01 5.24
N HIS A 5 12.96 -9.08 5.81
CA HIS A 5 11.77 -9.35 6.63
C HIS A 5 10.65 -10.05 5.86
N PHE A 6 10.50 -9.78 4.58
CA PHE A 6 9.45 -10.43 3.78
C PHE A 6 9.98 -11.49 2.80
N ARG A 7 11.29 -11.49 2.51
CA ARG A 7 11.90 -12.48 1.61
C ARG A 7 11.82 -13.90 2.16
N SER A 8 12.06 -14.05 3.45
CA SER A 8 12.02 -15.33 4.17
C SER A 8 10.62 -15.70 4.72
N LEU A 9 9.66 -14.76 4.64
CA LEU A 9 8.32 -14.99 5.14
C LEU A 9 7.57 -15.92 4.20
N GLU A 10 7.08 -17.05 4.71
CA GLU A 10 6.23 -17.97 3.95
C GLU A 10 4.82 -17.42 3.78
N GLY A 11 4.22 -17.69 2.61
CA GLY A 11 2.86 -17.28 2.28
C GLY A 11 2.69 -15.78 2.01
N PRO A 12 1.45 -15.34 1.78
CA PRO A 12 1.13 -13.94 1.49
C PRO A 12 1.09 -13.09 2.77
N CYS A 13 1.20 -11.78 2.59
CA CYS A 13 1.10 -10.80 3.66
C CYS A 13 0.45 -9.51 3.18
N VAL A 14 0.10 -8.62 4.11
CA VAL A 14 -0.37 -7.27 3.80
C VAL A 14 0.77 -6.28 4.07
N PHE A 15 1.20 -5.57 3.04
CA PHE A 15 2.13 -4.44 3.17
C PHE A 15 1.33 -3.19 3.48
N ILE A 16 1.63 -2.52 4.58
CA ILE A 16 0.90 -1.31 5.03
C ILE A 16 1.89 -0.16 5.10
N GLY A 17 1.71 0.85 4.25
CA GLY A 17 2.61 1.99 4.18
C GLY A 17 1.92 3.34 4.10
N ASN A 18 2.69 4.41 4.33
CA ASN A 18 2.28 5.77 4.02
C ASN A 18 2.25 5.99 2.50
N HIS A 19 1.56 7.03 2.06
CA HIS A 19 1.38 7.37 0.64
C HIS A 19 1.82 8.80 0.38
N MET A 20 2.97 8.99 -0.28
CA MET A 20 3.58 10.30 -0.49
C MET A 20 3.47 10.77 -1.94
N SER A 21 3.77 9.90 -2.90
CA SER A 21 3.87 10.27 -4.32
C SER A 21 3.35 9.17 -5.25
N THR A 22 3.38 9.42 -6.54
CA THR A 22 3.07 8.40 -7.56
C THR A 22 4.19 7.35 -7.67
N LEU A 23 5.41 7.69 -7.26
CA LEU A 23 6.60 6.85 -7.41
C LEU A 23 6.44 5.49 -6.74
N GLU A 24 5.97 5.45 -5.49
CA GLU A 24 5.80 4.19 -4.78
C GLU A 24 4.78 3.24 -5.42
N THR A 25 3.82 3.78 -6.16
CA THR A 25 2.84 2.95 -6.89
C THR A 25 3.51 2.05 -7.94
N PHE A 26 4.62 2.50 -8.51
CA PHE A 26 5.40 1.73 -9.49
C PHE A 26 6.57 0.98 -8.85
N VAL A 27 7.31 1.64 -7.97
CA VAL A 27 8.56 1.10 -7.44
C VAL A 27 8.30 0.02 -6.39
N LEU A 28 7.37 0.25 -5.46
CA LEU A 28 7.13 -0.69 -4.37
C LEU A 28 6.69 -2.09 -4.87
N PRO A 29 5.73 -2.23 -5.81
CA PRO A 29 5.41 -3.54 -6.36
C PRO A 29 6.61 -4.20 -7.06
N SER A 30 7.44 -3.44 -7.77
CA SER A 30 8.60 -4.00 -8.47
C SER A 30 9.69 -4.49 -7.52
N MET A 31 9.82 -3.91 -6.34
CA MET A 31 10.72 -4.38 -5.28
C MET A 31 10.25 -5.68 -4.63
N ILE A 32 8.93 -5.86 -4.50
CA ILE A 32 8.32 -7.01 -3.82
C ILE A 32 8.16 -8.21 -4.77
N GLN A 33 7.77 -7.96 -6.02
CA GLN A 33 7.43 -8.99 -7.01
C GLN A 33 8.45 -10.11 -7.21
N PRO A 34 9.78 -9.88 -7.17
CA PRO A 34 10.74 -10.99 -7.30
C PRO A 34 10.65 -12.05 -6.20
N TRP A 35 10.00 -11.73 -5.08
CA TRP A 35 9.93 -12.58 -3.89
C TRP A 35 8.50 -13.02 -3.56
N LYS A 36 7.52 -12.17 -3.84
CA LYS A 36 6.11 -12.40 -3.54
C LYS A 36 5.22 -11.85 -4.65
N ASP A 37 4.30 -12.66 -5.14
CA ASP A 37 3.25 -12.09 -5.99
C ASP A 37 2.44 -11.07 -5.20
N VAL A 38 2.24 -9.89 -5.79
CA VAL A 38 1.67 -8.75 -5.10
C VAL A 38 0.70 -7.97 -5.97
N THR A 39 -0.38 -7.52 -5.37
CA THR A 39 -1.32 -6.56 -5.94
C THR A 39 -1.55 -5.39 -4.97
N PHE A 40 -2.37 -4.44 -5.36
CA PHE A 40 -2.62 -3.22 -4.59
C PHE A 40 -4.06 -2.74 -4.73
N VAL A 41 -4.44 -1.80 -3.85
CA VAL A 41 -5.72 -1.11 -3.93
C VAL A 41 -5.57 0.11 -4.85
N VAL A 42 -6.46 0.26 -5.82
CA VAL A 42 -6.42 1.34 -6.81
C VAL A 42 -7.76 2.03 -6.95
N LYS A 43 -7.73 3.35 -7.18
CA LYS A 43 -8.94 4.09 -7.54
C LYS A 43 -9.37 3.74 -8.96
N GLU A 44 -10.66 3.47 -9.18
CA GLU A 44 -11.23 3.11 -10.48
C GLU A 44 -10.82 4.05 -11.62
N SER A 45 -10.81 5.36 -11.36
CA SER A 45 -10.43 6.35 -12.37
C SER A 45 -9.00 6.19 -12.89
N LEU A 46 -8.08 5.59 -12.13
CA LEU A 46 -6.71 5.36 -12.57
C LEU A 46 -6.60 4.26 -13.62
N LEU A 47 -7.53 3.32 -13.63
CA LEU A 47 -7.59 2.27 -14.66
C LEU A 47 -8.01 2.83 -16.04
N LYS A 48 -8.61 4.01 -16.06
CA LYS A 48 -9.04 4.70 -17.29
C LYS A 48 -7.94 5.56 -17.92
N TYR A 49 -6.79 5.74 -17.24
CA TYR A 49 -5.67 6.48 -17.83
C TYR A 49 -5.06 5.74 -19.01
N PRO A 50 -4.84 6.43 -20.15
CA PRO A 50 -4.11 5.86 -21.27
C PRO A 50 -2.70 5.46 -20.81
N PHE A 51 -2.18 4.34 -21.30
CA PHE A 51 -0.89 3.72 -20.97
C PHE A 51 -0.81 3.13 -19.56
N PHE A 52 -1.19 3.87 -18.49
CA PHE A 52 -1.09 3.39 -17.10
C PHE A 52 -2.22 2.44 -16.71
N GLY A 53 -3.43 2.66 -17.20
CA GLY A 53 -4.58 1.82 -16.91
C GLY A 53 -4.33 0.34 -17.22
N PRO A 54 -3.88 -0.02 -18.42
CA PRO A 54 -3.53 -1.39 -18.75
C PRO A 54 -2.43 -1.99 -17.87
N VAL A 55 -1.39 -1.21 -17.54
CA VAL A 55 -0.29 -1.66 -16.65
C VAL A 55 -0.82 -1.93 -15.23
N LEU A 56 -1.62 -1.02 -14.68
CA LEU A 56 -2.24 -1.21 -13.37
C LEU A 56 -3.21 -2.39 -13.39
N GLY A 57 -4.03 -2.49 -14.44
CA GLY A 57 -5.02 -3.56 -14.61
C GLY A 57 -4.41 -4.96 -14.73
N SER A 58 -3.20 -5.08 -15.32
CA SER A 58 -2.50 -6.36 -15.48
C SER A 58 -2.16 -7.04 -14.14
N ARG A 59 -2.17 -6.28 -13.04
CA ARG A 59 -1.96 -6.79 -11.67
C ARG A 59 -3.24 -7.18 -10.97
N GLU A 60 -4.38 -7.14 -11.66
CA GLU A 60 -5.70 -7.43 -11.10
C GLU A 60 -5.93 -6.73 -9.76
N PRO A 61 -5.81 -5.38 -9.71
CA PRO A 61 -5.87 -4.65 -8.45
C PRO A 61 -7.24 -4.73 -7.80
N ILE A 62 -7.30 -4.40 -6.53
CA ILE A 62 -8.54 -4.21 -5.80
C ILE A 62 -9.05 -2.80 -6.12
N VAL A 63 -10.18 -2.70 -6.79
CA VAL A 63 -10.70 -1.42 -7.29
C VAL A 63 -11.64 -0.79 -6.28
N VAL A 64 -11.44 0.51 -5.99
CA VAL A 64 -12.31 1.33 -5.12
C VAL A 64 -12.82 2.55 -5.86
N GLY A 65 -14.08 2.92 -5.59
CA GLY A 65 -14.73 4.06 -6.24
C GLY A 65 -14.36 5.41 -5.64
N ARG A 66 -14.05 5.45 -4.35
CA ARG A 66 -13.80 6.65 -3.54
C ARG A 66 -15.01 7.59 -3.39
N SER A 67 -16.20 7.12 -3.70
CA SER A 67 -17.47 7.83 -3.51
C SER A 67 -18.23 7.41 -2.24
N ASN A 68 -18.09 6.15 -1.85
CA ASN A 68 -18.74 5.57 -0.68
C ASN A 68 -17.75 4.82 0.20
N PRO A 69 -17.37 5.35 1.38
CA PRO A 69 -16.38 4.71 2.25
C PRO A 69 -16.76 3.31 2.74
N ARG A 70 -18.06 2.99 2.83
CA ARG A 70 -18.51 1.65 3.23
C ARG A 70 -18.32 0.63 2.12
N GLU A 71 -18.67 1.00 0.89
CA GLU A 71 -18.48 0.16 -0.29
C GLU A 71 -16.98 -0.06 -0.54
N ASP A 72 -16.16 0.97 -0.42
CA ASP A 72 -14.72 0.89 -0.54
C ASP A 72 -14.11 -0.05 0.52
N LEU A 73 -14.59 0.04 1.78
CA LEU A 73 -14.17 -0.86 2.84
C LEU A 73 -14.51 -2.33 2.50
N VAL A 74 -15.73 -2.59 2.05
CA VAL A 74 -16.17 -3.94 1.65
C VAL A 74 -15.32 -4.45 0.49
N ALA A 75 -15.13 -3.62 -0.55
CA ALA A 75 -14.32 -3.99 -1.72
C ALA A 75 -12.87 -4.34 -1.33
N VAL A 76 -12.25 -3.58 -0.43
CA VAL A 76 -10.88 -3.86 0.05
C VAL A 76 -10.85 -5.14 0.89
N LEU A 77 -11.80 -5.34 1.79
CA LEU A 77 -11.81 -6.53 2.66
C LEU A 77 -12.10 -7.81 1.87
N GLU A 78 -13.09 -7.81 0.99
CA GLU A 78 -13.45 -8.99 0.20
C GLU A 78 -12.46 -9.26 -0.93
N GLY A 79 -12.13 -8.23 -1.71
CA GLY A 79 -11.16 -8.35 -2.80
C GLY A 79 -9.76 -8.69 -2.29
N GLY A 80 -9.35 -8.07 -1.18
CA GLY A 80 -8.06 -8.34 -0.55
C GLY A 80 -7.98 -9.75 0.03
N GLU A 81 -9.01 -10.19 0.74
CA GLU A 81 -9.08 -11.57 1.28
C GLU A 81 -9.01 -12.61 0.15
N ALA A 82 -9.73 -12.37 -0.96
CA ALA A 82 -9.69 -13.25 -2.12
C ALA A 82 -8.28 -13.37 -2.72
N ARG A 83 -7.55 -12.25 -2.86
CA ARG A 83 -6.17 -12.25 -3.35
C ARG A 83 -5.21 -12.95 -2.38
N LEU A 84 -5.33 -12.70 -1.09
CA LEU A 84 -4.53 -13.35 -0.05
C LEU A 84 -4.74 -14.86 -0.01
N LYS A 85 -5.99 -15.34 -0.15
CA LYS A 85 -6.30 -16.77 -0.28
C LYS A 85 -5.69 -17.43 -1.52
N GLN A 86 -5.48 -16.67 -2.59
CA GLN A 86 -4.78 -17.11 -3.79
C GLN A 86 -3.25 -17.09 -3.66
N GLY A 87 -2.71 -16.75 -2.49
CA GLY A 87 -1.26 -16.63 -2.25
C GLY A 87 -0.67 -15.30 -2.67
N ARG A 88 -1.48 -14.33 -3.10
CA ARG A 88 -1.05 -13.01 -3.53
C ARG A 88 -1.08 -12.01 -2.40
N SER A 89 0.04 -11.37 -2.12
CA SER A 89 0.16 -10.29 -1.13
C SER A 89 -0.55 -9.01 -1.59
N VAL A 90 -0.93 -8.17 -0.64
CA VAL A 90 -1.67 -6.93 -0.93
C VAL A 90 -0.94 -5.71 -0.34
N ILE A 91 -0.69 -4.68 -1.16
CA ILE A 91 -0.23 -3.38 -0.71
C ILE A 91 -1.43 -2.49 -0.41
N VAL A 92 -1.45 -1.91 0.79
CA VAL A 92 -2.48 -0.98 1.24
C VAL A 92 -1.84 0.32 1.71
N PHE A 93 -2.35 1.43 1.19
CA PHE A 93 -2.05 2.76 1.69
C PHE A 93 -3.28 3.31 2.42
N PRO A 94 -3.31 3.24 3.76
CA PRO A 94 -4.49 3.64 4.55
C PRO A 94 -4.86 5.12 4.49
N GLN A 95 -4.03 5.96 3.88
CA GLN A 95 -4.32 7.38 3.68
C GLN A 95 -5.31 7.58 2.52
N SER A 96 -6.23 8.52 2.68
CA SER A 96 -7.23 8.85 1.65
C SER A 96 -6.61 9.49 0.42
N THR A 97 -5.46 10.16 0.57
CA THR A 97 -4.74 10.86 -0.50
C THR A 97 -3.24 10.87 -0.19
N ARG A 98 -2.44 11.14 -1.21
CA ARG A 98 -1.01 11.33 -1.07
C ARG A 98 -0.71 12.61 -0.29
N SER A 99 0.28 12.53 0.59
CA SER A 99 0.77 13.67 1.36
C SER A 99 2.29 13.57 1.55
N SER A 100 3.00 14.68 1.36
CA SER A 100 4.43 14.78 1.65
C SER A 100 4.73 14.75 3.16
N VAL A 101 3.71 14.96 3.99
CA VAL A 101 3.78 14.87 5.45
C VAL A 101 2.87 13.74 5.90
N PHE A 102 3.40 12.83 6.70
CA PHE A 102 2.62 11.77 7.31
C PHE A 102 1.83 12.32 8.51
N ASP A 103 0.51 12.12 8.49
CA ASP A 103 -0.39 12.47 9.58
C ASP A 103 -1.06 11.21 10.12
N PRO A 104 -0.70 10.77 11.34
CA PRO A 104 -1.30 9.58 11.97
C PRO A 104 -2.82 9.64 12.10
N ALA A 105 -3.40 10.83 12.27
CA ALA A 105 -4.85 11.00 12.41
C ALA A 105 -5.62 10.62 11.13
N HIS A 106 -4.96 10.68 9.97
CA HIS A 106 -5.51 10.31 8.67
C HIS A 106 -5.06 8.91 8.19
N PHE A 107 -4.41 8.13 9.05
CA PHE A 107 -3.96 6.78 8.77
C PHE A 107 -4.94 5.76 9.34
N ASN A 108 -5.84 5.25 8.52
CA ASN A 108 -6.93 4.37 8.97
C ASN A 108 -6.50 2.91 9.17
N THR A 109 -7.38 2.10 9.76
CA THR A 109 -7.10 0.70 10.15
C THR A 109 -7.43 -0.33 9.07
N ILE A 110 -7.66 0.05 7.81
CA ILE A 110 -8.16 -0.86 6.77
C ILE A 110 -7.19 -2.01 6.48
N GLY A 111 -5.89 -1.74 6.45
CA GLY A 111 -4.86 -2.77 6.23
C GLY A 111 -4.79 -3.79 7.36
N VAL A 112 -4.86 -3.33 8.61
CA VAL A 112 -4.91 -4.19 9.80
C VAL A 112 -6.18 -5.05 9.81
N LYS A 113 -7.33 -4.47 9.47
CA LYS A 113 -8.60 -5.20 9.36
C LYS A 113 -8.54 -6.28 8.28
N LEU A 114 -7.94 -5.96 7.12
CA LEU A 114 -7.74 -6.94 6.05
C LEU A 114 -6.84 -8.10 6.49
N ALA A 115 -5.68 -7.81 7.07
CA ALA A 115 -4.74 -8.82 7.52
C ALA A 115 -5.36 -9.74 8.58
N LYS A 116 -6.07 -9.16 9.55
CA LYS A 116 -6.81 -9.91 10.57
C LYS A 116 -7.85 -10.84 9.96
N ARG A 117 -8.68 -10.33 9.04
CA ARG A 117 -9.73 -11.10 8.38
C ARG A 117 -9.16 -12.27 7.58
N ALA A 118 -8.04 -12.05 6.90
CA ALA A 118 -7.38 -13.09 6.10
C ALA A 118 -6.45 -14.02 6.91
N GLY A 119 -6.17 -13.72 8.18
CA GLY A 119 -5.28 -14.50 9.03
C GLY A 119 -3.80 -14.46 8.61
N VAL A 120 -3.38 -13.40 7.93
CA VAL A 120 -2.01 -13.22 7.42
C VAL A 120 -1.25 -12.14 8.19
N PRO A 121 0.09 -12.18 8.20
CA PRO A 121 0.88 -11.12 8.82
C PRO A 121 0.85 -9.81 8.04
N VAL A 122 1.17 -8.71 8.72
CA VAL A 122 1.45 -7.41 8.12
C VAL A 122 2.93 -7.14 8.08
N ILE A 123 3.38 -6.42 7.04
CA ILE A 123 4.71 -5.83 6.93
C ILE A 123 4.52 -4.30 6.90
N PRO A 124 5.00 -3.55 7.91
CA PRO A 124 5.02 -2.10 7.86
C PRO A 124 5.97 -1.61 6.77
N VAL A 125 5.61 -0.54 6.09
CA VAL A 125 6.46 0.06 5.04
C VAL A 125 6.54 1.57 5.27
N ALA A 126 7.73 2.07 5.61
CA ALA A 126 7.98 3.49 5.70
C ALA A 126 8.57 3.99 4.38
N LEU A 127 7.93 5.01 3.80
CA LEU A 127 8.26 5.55 2.50
C LEU A 127 8.65 7.02 2.60
N LYS A 128 9.77 7.39 1.96
CA LYS A 128 10.11 8.76 1.64
C LYS A 128 10.34 8.87 0.14
N THR A 129 9.31 9.29 -0.58
CA THR A 129 9.25 9.31 -2.04
C THR A 129 8.90 10.69 -2.60
N ASP A 130 9.07 11.73 -1.80
CA ASP A 130 8.80 13.13 -2.12
C ASP A 130 9.72 13.74 -3.20
N ALA A 131 10.62 12.93 -3.76
CA ALA A 131 11.39 13.26 -4.96
C ALA A 131 10.49 13.44 -6.19
N TRP A 132 9.34 12.79 -6.24
CA TRP A 132 8.33 13.00 -7.29
C TRP A 132 7.17 13.82 -6.74
N GLY A 133 7.14 15.09 -7.09
CA GLY A 133 6.12 16.03 -6.63
C GLY A 133 4.77 15.85 -7.33
N ASN A 134 3.77 16.56 -6.84
CA ASN A 134 2.47 16.64 -7.50
C ASN A 134 2.51 17.62 -8.68
N GLY A 135 1.84 17.26 -9.78
CA GLY A 135 1.70 18.14 -10.94
C GLY A 135 0.59 19.17 -10.76
N ASN A 136 0.74 20.31 -11.41
CA ASN A 136 -0.27 21.37 -11.40
C ASN A 136 -1.50 21.04 -12.28
N LEU A 137 -1.29 20.40 -13.41
CA LEU A 137 -2.35 20.03 -14.37
C LEU A 137 -2.86 18.60 -14.13
N LEU A 138 -1.95 17.67 -13.98
CA LEU A 138 -2.23 16.28 -13.63
C LEU A 138 -1.53 15.98 -12.31
N LYS A 139 -2.30 15.79 -11.25
CA LYS A 139 -1.75 15.55 -9.89
C LYS A 139 -0.75 14.40 -9.81
N ASP A 140 -0.88 13.42 -10.70
CA ASP A 140 -0.04 12.23 -10.73
C ASP A 140 1.32 12.46 -11.42
N PHE A 141 1.49 13.56 -12.15
CA PHE A 141 2.66 13.87 -12.96
C PHE A 141 3.23 15.23 -12.60
N GLY A 142 4.00 15.28 -11.55
CA GLY A 142 4.73 16.47 -11.11
C GLY A 142 6.21 16.43 -11.45
N PRO A 143 6.95 17.50 -11.10
CA PRO A 143 8.38 17.55 -11.30
C PRO A 143 9.09 16.49 -10.45
N VAL A 144 10.18 15.96 -11.00
CA VAL A 144 11.08 15.03 -10.29
C VAL A 144 12.32 15.79 -9.85
N ASP A 145 12.58 15.81 -8.55
CA ASP A 145 13.79 16.34 -7.96
C ASP A 145 14.83 15.23 -7.80
N VAL A 146 15.75 15.13 -8.75
CA VAL A 146 16.81 14.10 -8.78
C VAL A 146 17.83 14.25 -7.64
N LYS A 147 17.81 15.35 -6.88
CA LYS A 147 18.70 15.57 -5.73
C LYS A 147 18.16 14.94 -4.46
N LYS A 148 16.87 14.64 -4.41
CA LYS A 148 16.26 13.99 -3.25
C LYS A 148 16.49 12.49 -3.29
N THR A 149 16.98 11.95 -2.18
CA THR A 149 17.10 10.51 -1.98
C THR A 149 15.73 9.93 -1.64
N ILE A 150 15.36 8.85 -2.32
CA ILE A 150 14.15 8.08 -2.01
C ILE A 150 14.49 6.94 -1.05
N HIS A 151 13.61 6.71 -0.08
CA HIS A 151 13.81 5.66 0.90
C HIS A 151 12.59 4.73 0.94
N PHE A 152 12.88 3.44 1.03
CA PHE A 152 11.91 2.38 1.29
C PHE A 152 12.44 1.54 2.43
N GLU A 153 11.68 1.43 3.51
CA GLU A 153 12.03 0.63 4.66
C GLU A 153 10.89 -0.32 5.02
N PHE A 154 11.22 -1.60 5.19
CA PHE A 154 10.27 -2.65 5.53
C PHE A 154 10.52 -3.09 6.97
N GLY A 155 9.47 -3.04 7.80
CA GLY A 155 9.51 -3.50 9.18
C GLY A 155 9.39 -5.01 9.31
N ALA A 156 9.60 -5.49 10.52
CA ALA A 156 9.40 -6.90 10.84
C ALA A 156 7.94 -7.34 10.67
N PRO A 157 7.69 -8.59 10.27
CA PRO A 157 6.34 -9.12 10.13
C PRO A 157 5.65 -9.17 11.50
N MET A 158 4.38 -8.74 11.54
CA MET A 158 3.54 -8.77 12.72
C MET A 158 2.26 -9.54 12.45
N ARG A 159 1.83 -10.40 13.37
CA ARG A 159 0.49 -11.00 13.37
C ARG A 159 -0.46 -10.11 14.14
N ILE A 160 -1.69 -10.01 13.63
CA ILE A 160 -2.70 -9.15 14.26
C ILE A 160 -3.40 -9.91 15.37
N GLU A 161 -3.31 -9.37 16.57
CA GLU A 161 -3.93 -9.92 17.78
C GLU A 161 -5.10 -9.05 18.26
N GLY A 162 -6.02 -9.63 18.98
CA GLY A 162 -7.16 -8.93 19.57
C GLY A 162 -7.89 -8.03 18.56
N THR A 163 -7.95 -6.73 18.80
CA THR A 163 -8.59 -5.74 17.92
C THR A 163 -7.67 -5.24 16.81
N GLY A 164 -6.37 -5.48 16.89
CA GLY A 164 -5.33 -4.94 16.01
C GLY A 164 -4.95 -3.48 16.32
N LYS A 165 -5.36 -2.95 17.47
CA LYS A 165 -5.06 -1.56 17.84
C LYS A 165 -3.58 -1.36 18.15
N ALA A 166 -2.96 -2.33 18.84
CA ALA A 166 -1.55 -2.28 19.19
C ALA A 166 -0.67 -2.33 17.93
N GLU A 167 -0.98 -3.24 17.00
CA GLU A 167 -0.23 -3.37 15.76
C GLU A 167 -0.41 -2.15 14.85
N HIS A 168 -1.62 -1.58 14.81
CA HIS A 168 -1.85 -0.33 14.08
C HIS A 168 -1.00 0.82 14.63
N GLN A 169 -0.88 0.92 15.95
CA GLN A 169 -0.03 1.91 16.60
C GLN A 169 1.45 1.66 16.27
N GLN A 170 1.94 0.42 16.36
CA GLN A 170 3.31 0.06 16.01
C GLN A 170 3.65 0.36 14.54
N ILE A 171 2.71 0.09 13.61
CA ILE A 171 2.87 0.45 12.20
C ILE A 171 3.00 1.97 12.04
N THR A 172 2.14 2.71 12.74
CA THR A 172 2.15 4.18 12.69
C THR A 172 3.46 4.74 13.24
N GLU A 173 3.95 4.22 14.37
CA GLU A 173 5.23 4.61 14.97
C GLU A 173 6.43 4.25 14.09
N PHE A 174 6.37 3.14 13.36
CA PHE A 174 7.41 2.74 12.41
C PHE A 174 7.52 3.69 11.20
N ILE A 175 6.41 4.31 10.79
CA ILE A 175 6.35 5.21 9.63
C ILE A 175 6.82 6.64 9.98
N ILE A 176 6.71 7.09 11.24
CA ILE A 176 7.12 8.42 11.70
C ILE A 176 8.64 8.55 11.70
#